data_53fbb14d52a06a76cc23a82d8f26a083
#
_entry.id   53fbb14d52a06a76cc23a82d8f26a083
#
_cell.length_a   1.000
_cell.length_b   1.000
_cell.length_c   1.000
_cell.angle_alpha   90.00
_cell.angle_beta   90.00
_cell.angle_gamma   90.00
#
_symmetry.space_group_name_H-M   'P 1'
#
loop_
_entity.id
_entity.type
_entity.pdbx_description
1 polymer ?
#
loop_
_entity_poly.entity_id
_entity_poly.type
_entity_poly.pdbx_seq_one_letter_code
_entity_poly.pdbx_strand_id
1 'polypeptide(L)'
;VVIVSFHWGMERENYPNDNQKNLAHSAIDNGADLVLGHHPHVLQGIEKYKGKNIVYSLGNFCFGGNSNPSDKDTMIFQQTFTIENGQLVEDDVTNIIPCSVSSVSGYNNYQPTPLEGSEKDRVMQKIEEFSSGL
;
A
#
# COMPACT_ATOMS: atom_id res chain seq x y z
N VAL A 1 -19.29 4.44 1.64
CA VAL A 1 -17.94 3.87 1.58
C VAL A 1 -17.19 4.25 2.84
N VAL A 2 -16.57 3.27 3.51
CA VAL A 2 -15.76 3.44 4.72
C VAL A 2 -14.31 3.03 4.41
N ILE A 3 -13.40 3.97 4.51
CA ILE A 3 -11.95 3.72 4.35
C ILE A 3 -11.28 3.92 5.71
N VAL A 4 -10.60 2.88 6.18
CA VAL A 4 -9.88 2.92 7.46
C VAL A 4 -8.38 3.04 7.21
N SER A 5 -7.74 4.01 7.84
CA SER A 5 -6.29 4.23 7.75
C SER A 5 -5.64 3.95 9.10
N PHE A 6 -4.62 3.09 9.09
CA PHE A 6 -3.84 2.73 10.28
C PHE A 6 -2.38 3.19 10.17
N HIS A 7 -1.84 3.62 11.29
CA HIS A 7 -0.40 3.81 11.50
C HIS A 7 0.08 2.73 12.46
N TRP A 8 0.75 1.69 11.97
CA TRP A 8 0.94 0.43 12.67
C TRP A 8 2.22 -0.32 12.24
N GLY A 9 2.45 -1.51 12.84
CA GLY A 9 3.52 -2.41 12.45
C GLY A 9 4.89 -2.00 13.00
N MET A 10 5.93 -2.47 12.36
CA MET A 10 7.33 -2.20 12.71
C MET A 10 8.06 -1.61 11.51
N GLU A 11 8.95 -0.65 11.77
CA GLU A 11 9.78 -0.04 10.73
C GLU A 11 10.66 -1.08 10.02
N ARG A 12 10.71 -0.99 8.69
CA ARG A 12 11.52 -1.81 7.79
C ARG A 12 11.13 -3.30 7.73
N GLU A 13 9.99 -3.68 8.28
CA GLU A 13 9.45 -5.02 8.15
C GLU A 13 8.54 -5.09 6.90
N ASN A 14 8.89 -5.96 5.96
CA ASN A 14 8.16 -6.11 4.69
C ASN A 14 6.91 -7.00 4.79
N TYR A 15 6.73 -7.70 5.89
CA TYR A 15 5.58 -8.57 6.12
C TYR A 15 4.76 -8.06 7.32
N PRO A 16 3.41 -8.00 7.18
CA PRO A 16 2.57 -7.57 8.29
C PRO A 16 2.60 -8.58 9.43
N ASN A 17 2.67 -8.08 10.66
CA ASN A 17 2.56 -8.90 11.86
C ASN A 17 1.10 -9.25 12.20
N ASP A 18 0.90 -10.13 13.18
CA ASP A 18 -0.44 -10.60 13.57
C ASP A 18 -1.34 -9.47 14.07
N ASN A 19 -0.79 -8.44 14.72
CA ASN A 19 -1.58 -7.27 15.16
C ASN A 19 -2.13 -6.50 13.97
N GLN A 20 -1.32 -6.28 12.93
CA GLN A 20 -1.77 -5.62 11.71
C GLN A 20 -2.90 -6.41 11.05
N LYS A 21 -2.73 -7.73 10.89
CA LYS A 21 -3.74 -8.63 10.29
C LYS A 21 -5.03 -8.62 11.10
N ASN A 22 -4.95 -8.78 12.41
CA ASN A 22 -6.13 -8.81 13.28
C ASN A 22 -6.91 -7.48 13.26
N LEU A 23 -6.22 -6.35 13.28
CA LEU A 23 -6.86 -5.03 13.20
C LEU A 23 -7.49 -4.79 11.84
N ALA A 24 -6.80 -5.16 10.74
CA ALA A 24 -7.33 -5.05 9.38
C ALA A 24 -8.60 -5.88 9.19
N HIS A 25 -8.55 -7.16 9.58
CA HIS A 25 -9.70 -8.07 9.49
C HIS A 25 -10.85 -7.56 10.35
N SER A 26 -10.58 -7.09 11.58
CA SER A 26 -11.60 -6.49 12.43
C SER A 26 -12.25 -5.25 11.80
N ALA A 27 -11.46 -4.40 11.14
CA ALA A 27 -12.02 -3.23 10.45
C ALA A 27 -12.98 -3.65 9.31
N ILE A 28 -12.57 -4.61 8.48
CA ILE A 28 -13.42 -5.15 7.41
C ILE A 28 -14.68 -5.82 8.00
N ASP A 29 -14.54 -6.62 9.05
CA ASP A 29 -15.65 -7.31 9.70
C ASP A 29 -16.67 -6.34 10.33
N ASN A 30 -16.25 -5.12 10.62
CA ASN A 30 -17.12 -4.04 11.12
C ASN A 30 -17.50 -3.01 10.05
N GLY A 31 -17.35 -3.35 8.77
CA GLY A 31 -17.93 -2.59 7.66
C GLY A 31 -16.98 -1.63 6.93
N ALA A 32 -15.67 -1.78 7.08
CA ALA A 32 -14.74 -1.06 6.21
C ALA A 32 -14.75 -1.66 4.80
N ASP A 33 -14.69 -0.79 3.80
CA ASP A 33 -14.62 -1.14 2.37
C ASP A 33 -13.17 -1.19 1.87
N LEU A 34 -12.25 -0.54 2.57
CA LEU A 34 -10.82 -0.50 2.28
C LEU A 34 -10.02 -0.22 3.56
N VAL A 35 -8.90 -0.91 3.73
CA VAL A 35 -7.92 -0.62 4.78
C VAL A 35 -6.59 -0.20 4.16
N LEU A 36 -6.03 0.93 4.63
CA LEU A 36 -4.74 1.47 4.21
C LEU A 36 -3.80 1.58 5.41
N GLY A 37 -2.61 0.99 5.28
CA GLY A 37 -1.59 0.96 6.32
C GLY A 37 -0.41 1.88 6.04
N HIS A 38 0.16 2.42 7.12
CA HIS A 38 1.32 3.31 7.14
C HIS A 38 2.23 2.98 8.31
N HIS A 39 3.40 3.55 8.38
CA HIS A 39 4.45 3.47 9.40
C HIS A 39 5.62 2.52 9.07
N PRO A 40 5.48 1.33 8.46
CA PRO A 40 6.67 0.49 8.22
C PRO A 40 7.77 1.16 7.39
N HIS A 41 7.49 2.27 6.71
CA HIS A 41 8.43 3.00 5.85
C HIS A 41 8.97 2.20 4.65
N VAL A 42 8.43 1.01 4.43
CA VAL A 42 8.66 0.12 3.29
C VAL A 42 7.33 -0.42 2.81
N LEU A 43 7.29 -0.94 1.58
CA LEU A 43 6.11 -1.64 1.07
C LEU A 43 5.86 -2.92 1.86
N GLN A 44 4.60 -3.20 2.12
CA GLN A 44 4.10 -4.51 2.55
C GLN A 44 3.08 -5.04 1.53
N GLY A 45 2.63 -6.26 1.72
CA GLY A 45 1.69 -6.91 0.82
C GLY A 45 0.29 -6.30 0.83
N ILE A 46 -0.50 -6.74 -0.14
CA ILE A 46 -1.92 -6.43 -0.28
C ILE A 46 -2.70 -7.74 -0.12
N GLU A 47 -3.69 -7.75 0.77
CA GLU A 47 -4.58 -8.88 1.01
C GLU A 47 -5.98 -8.57 0.47
N LYS A 48 -6.65 -9.60 -0.06
CA LYS A 48 -8.09 -9.54 -0.33
C LYS A 48 -8.86 -10.37 0.69
N TYR A 49 -9.37 -9.71 1.73
CA TYR A 49 -10.12 -10.34 2.82
C TYR A 49 -11.62 -10.08 2.67
N LYS A 50 -12.42 -11.14 2.57
CA LYS A 50 -13.89 -11.08 2.37
C LYS A 50 -14.30 -10.15 1.20
N GLY A 51 -13.51 -10.15 0.14
CA GLY A 51 -13.74 -9.34 -1.05
C GLY A 51 -13.25 -7.89 -0.96
N LYS A 52 -12.74 -7.44 0.20
CA LYS A 52 -12.23 -6.09 0.42
C LYS A 52 -10.70 -6.08 0.41
N ASN A 53 -10.11 -4.95 -0.02
CA ASN A 53 -8.67 -4.82 -0.08
C ASN A 53 -8.10 -4.27 1.23
N ILE A 54 -6.98 -4.85 1.65
CA ILE A 54 -6.14 -4.39 2.75
C ILE A 54 -4.75 -4.13 2.19
N VAL A 55 -4.31 -2.89 2.20
CA VAL A 55 -2.96 -2.49 1.82
C VAL A 55 -2.17 -2.28 3.11
N TYR A 56 -1.31 -3.21 3.48
CA TYR A 56 -0.66 -3.22 4.79
C TYR A 56 0.35 -2.11 4.98
N SER A 57 1.07 -1.69 3.93
CA SER A 57 1.90 -0.49 3.92
C SER A 57 2.14 0.02 2.50
N LEU A 58 1.90 1.31 2.31
CA LEU A 58 2.16 2.02 1.05
C LEU A 58 3.64 2.42 0.88
N GLY A 59 4.46 2.24 1.92
CA GLY A 59 5.81 2.80 1.96
C GLY A 59 5.83 4.31 2.20
N ASN A 60 6.99 4.92 1.96
CA ASN A 60 7.15 6.36 1.99
C ASN A 60 6.74 6.97 0.63
N PHE A 61 6.17 8.17 0.63
CA PHE A 61 5.86 8.88 -0.60
C PHE A 61 6.53 10.27 -0.61
N CYS A 62 5.92 11.29 0.00
CA CYS A 62 6.55 12.58 0.23
C CYS A 62 7.33 12.52 1.55
N PHE A 63 8.56 12.03 1.53
CA PHE A 63 9.29 11.70 2.74
C PHE A 63 10.55 12.55 2.91
N GLY A 64 10.49 13.51 3.86
CA GLY A 64 11.59 14.42 4.20
C GLY A 64 12.54 13.93 5.30
N GLY A 65 12.25 12.77 5.93
CA GLY A 65 12.97 12.32 7.13
C GLY A 65 14.34 11.67 6.87
N ASN A 66 14.66 11.34 5.60
CA ASN A 66 15.91 10.68 5.24
C ASN A 66 16.37 11.12 3.85
N SER A 67 17.59 11.64 3.78
CA SER A 67 18.20 12.10 2.52
C SER A 67 18.63 10.95 1.59
N ASN A 68 18.75 9.74 2.10
CA ASN A 68 19.07 8.56 1.30
C ASN A 68 18.52 7.27 1.94
N PRO A 69 17.20 7.05 1.92
CA PRO A 69 16.62 5.81 2.44
C PRO A 69 17.14 4.60 1.65
N SER A 70 17.40 3.51 2.35
CA SER A 70 17.90 2.27 1.74
C SER A 70 16.87 1.63 0.81
N ASP A 71 15.59 1.74 1.12
CA ASP A 71 14.48 1.35 0.26
C ASP A 71 13.74 2.62 -0.20
N LYS A 72 13.66 2.80 -1.51
CA LYS A 72 12.98 3.93 -2.15
C LYS A 72 11.66 3.53 -2.81
N ASP A 73 11.32 2.24 -2.74
CA ASP A 73 10.12 1.73 -3.38
C ASP A 73 8.87 2.16 -2.62
N THR A 74 7.90 2.61 -3.37
CA THR A 74 6.59 3.02 -2.87
C THR A 74 5.54 2.80 -3.95
N MET A 75 4.28 3.06 -3.64
CA MET A 75 3.21 2.94 -4.63
C MET A 75 2.11 3.98 -4.42
N ILE A 76 1.40 4.28 -5.51
CA ILE A 76 0.06 4.85 -5.46
C ILE A 76 -0.91 3.69 -5.63
N PHE A 77 -1.78 3.48 -4.65
CA PHE A 77 -2.88 2.54 -4.72
C PHE A 77 -4.16 3.31 -5.06
N GLN A 78 -4.82 2.89 -6.13
CA GLN A 78 -6.10 3.47 -6.56
C GLN A 78 -7.17 2.39 -6.49
N GLN A 79 -8.33 2.74 -5.97
CA GLN A 79 -9.52 1.89 -5.98
C GLN A 79 -10.73 2.71 -6.38
N THR A 80 -11.52 2.17 -7.30
CA THR A 80 -12.77 2.78 -7.75
C THR A 80 -13.94 2.19 -6.98
N PHE A 81 -14.79 3.05 -6.46
CA PHE A 81 -16.06 2.69 -5.83
C PHE A 81 -17.20 3.19 -6.69
N THR A 82 -18.05 2.29 -7.15
CA THR A 82 -19.25 2.63 -7.94
C THR A 82 -20.47 2.62 -7.02
N ILE A 83 -21.17 3.75 -6.97
CA ILE A 83 -22.35 3.92 -6.12
C ILE A 83 -23.57 4.19 -7.02
N GLU A 84 -24.61 3.36 -6.91
CA GLU A 84 -25.87 3.53 -7.61
C GLU A 84 -27.01 3.61 -6.60
N ASN A 85 -27.87 4.62 -6.73
CA ASN A 85 -29.00 4.88 -5.84
C ASN A 85 -28.63 4.88 -4.33
N GLY A 86 -27.44 5.38 -4.00
CA GLY A 86 -26.93 5.42 -2.62
C GLY A 86 -26.38 4.10 -2.09
N GLN A 87 -26.26 3.07 -2.94
CA GLN A 87 -25.70 1.77 -2.58
C GLN A 87 -24.35 1.55 -3.30
N LEU A 88 -23.39 1.00 -2.60
CA LEU A 88 -22.12 0.55 -3.18
C LEU A 88 -22.41 -0.72 -4.00
N VAL A 89 -22.17 -0.68 -5.32
CA VAL A 89 -22.43 -1.79 -6.25
C VAL A 89 -21.16 -2.44 -6.78
N GLU A 90 -20.02 -1.71 -6.77
CA GLU A 90 -18.74 -2.23 -7.21
C GLU A 90 -17.60 -1.53 -6.44
N ASP A 91 -16.60 -2.28 -6.00
CA ASP A 91 -15.44 -1.76 -5.25
C ASP A 91 -14.15 -2.54 -5.48
N ASP A 92 -14.07 -3.36 -6.52
CA ASP A 92 -12.93 -4.24 -6.78
C ASP A 92 -12.03 -3.79 -7.95
N VAL A 93 -12.35 -2.67 -8.60
CA VAL A 93 -11.50 -2.10 -9.64
C VAL A 93 -10.34 -1.35 -9.00
N THR A 94 -9.15 -1.94 -9.09
CA THR A 94 -7.92 -1.39 -8.50
C THR A 94 -6.85 -1.14 -9.54
N ASN A 95 -5.96 -0.18 -9.26
CA ASN A 95 -4.76 0.07 -10.04
C ASN A 95 -3.60 0.38 -9.09
N ILE A 96 -2.47 -0.27 -9.31
CA ILE A 96 -1.22 -0.04 -8.57
C ILE A 96 -0.24 0.65 -9.49
N ILE A 97 0.26 1.80 -9.06
CA ILE A 97 1.30 2.54 -9.76
C ILE A 97 2.56 2.48 -8.91
N PRO A 98 3.52 1.60 -9.23
CA PRO A 98 4.81 1.56 -8.54
C PRO A 98 5.56 2.88 -8.73
N CYS A 99 6.13 3.37 -7.63
CA CYS A 99 6.85 4.63 -7.59
C CYS A 99 8.18 4.49 -6.83
N SER A 100 9.07 5.44 -7.03
CA SER A 100 10.18 5.71 -6.13
C SER A 100 9.93 7.01 -5.37
N VAL A 101 10.40 7.11 -4.14
CA VAL A 101 10.36 8.38 -3.35
C VAL A 101 11.24 9.47 -3.95
N SER A 102 12.06 9.12 -4.94
CA SER A 102 13.03 10.02 -5.57
C SER A 102 13.07 9.79 -7.08
N SER A 103 13.22 10.86 -7.85
CA SER A 103 13.44 10.79 -9.30
C SER A 103 14.89 10.43 -9.69
N VAL A 104 15.79 10.33 -8.70
CA VAL A 104 17.20 9.95 -8.90
C VAL A 104 17.60 8.80 -7.99
N SER A 105 18.56 7.96 -8.43
CA SER A 105 18.95 6.74 -7.71
C SER A 105 19.84 6.98 -6.49
N GLY A 106 20.71 7.98 -6.54
CA GLY A 106 21.80 8.14 -5.57
C GLY A 106 21.40 8.74 -4.21
N TYR A 107 20.29 9.45 -4.16
CA TYR A 107 19.80 10.13 -2.95
C TYR A 107 18.31 10.40 -3.05
N ASN A 108 17.71 10.92 -1.99
CA ASN A 108 16.32 11.36 -2.01
C ASN A 108 16.25 12.85 -2.37
N ASN A 109 15.76 13.15 -3.56
CA ASN A 109 15.53 14.55 -3.99
C ASN A 109 14.11 15.04 -3.67
N TYR A 110 13.36 14.24 -2.88
CA TYR A 110 11.99 14.56 -2.42
C TYR A 110 10.97 14.72 -3.53
N GLN A 111 11.20 14.06 -4.67
CA GLN A 111 10.33 14.08 -5.82
C GLN A 111 9.84 12.66 -6.13
N PRO A 112 8.72 12.21 -5.52
CA PRO A 112 8.13 10.92 -5.85
C PRO A 112 7.85 10.81 -7.34
N THR A 113 8.25 9.67 -7.93
CA THR A 113 8.19 9.49 -9.38
C THR A 113 7.66 8.09 -9.72
N PRO A 114 6.66 7.96 -10.59
CA PRO A 114 6.24 6.68 -11.12
C PRO A 114 7.39 5.96 -11.82
N LEU A 115 7.47 4.64 -11.60
CA LEU A 115 8.46 3.78 -12.23
C LEU A 115 7.94 3.24 -13.57
N GLU A 116 8.87 3.05 -14.51
CA GLU A 116 8.58 2.49 -15.82
C GLU A 116 9.51 1.30 -16.15
N GLY A 117 9.15 0.52 -17.17
CA GLY A 117 9.96 -0.61 -17.66
C GLY A 117 10.32 -1.61 -16.56
N SER A 118 11.56 -2.07 -16.55
CA SER A 118 12.05 -3.11 -15.64
C SER A 118 11.95 -2.72 -14.15
N GLU A 119 12.07 -1.45 -13.80
CA GLU A 119 11.94 -1.00 -12.42
C GLU A 119 10.49 -1.07 -11.93
N LYS A 120 9.51 -0.74 -12.80
CA LYS A 120 8.09 -0.98 -12.53
C LYS A 120 7.83 -2.46 -12.28
N ASP A 121 8.32 -3.33 -13.18
CA ASP A 121 8.11 -4.78 -13.08
C ASP A 121 8.74 -5.35 -11.80
N ARG A 122 9.95 -4.89 -11.44
CA ARG A 122 10.64 -5.26 -10.20
C ARG A 122 9.80 -4.94 -8.95
N VAL A 123 9.24 -3.74 -8.88
CA VAL A 123 8.44 -3.32 -7.72
C VAL A 123 7.09 -4.02 -7.71
N MET A 124 6.46 -4.26 -8.85
CA MET A 124 5.24 -5.08 -8.94
C MET A 124 5.49 -6.49 -8.42
N GLN A 125 6.57 -7.15 -8.87
CA GLN A 125 6.95 -8.48 -8.39
C GLN A 125 7.21 -8.49 -6.87
N LYS A 126 7.85 -7.45 -6.33
CA LYS A 126 8.06 -7.27 -4.89
C LYS A 126 6.74 -7.19 -4.12
N ILE A 127 5.76 -6.45 -4.62
CA ILE A 127 4.41 -6.36 -4.01
C ILE A 127 3.72 -7.73 -4.06
N GLU A 128 3.79 -8.45 -5.18
CA GLU A 128 3.22 -9.79 -5.33
C GLU A 128 3.86 -10.79 -4.35
N GLU A 129 5.20 -10.77 -4.22
CA GLU A 129 5.93 -11.60 -3.26
C GLU A 129 5.46 -11.34 -1.82
N PHE A 130 5.35 -10.06 -1.42
CA PHE A 130 4.92 -9.69 -0.06
C PHE A 130 3.44 -9.98 0.20
N SER A 131 2.64 -10.13 -0.86
CA SER A 131 1.22 -10.49 -0.78
C SER A 131 1.00 -12.01 -0.76
N SER A 132 2.02 -12.78 -1.11
CA SER A 132 1.93 -14.24 -1.15
C SER A 132 1.75 -14.81 0.26
N GLY A 133 0.62 -15.50 0.47
CA GLY A 133 0.29 -16.11 1.77
C GLY A 133 -0.47 -15.20 2.74
N LEU A 134 -0.97 -14.06 2.27
CA LEU A 134 -1.91 -13.20 2.97
C LEU A 134 -3.36 -13.63 2.71
#